data_8a12f199573b38f5f4ec50ac516545ba
#
_entry.id   8a12f199573b38f5f4ec50ac516545ba
#
_cell.length_a   1.000
_cell.length_b   1.000
_cell.length_c   1.000
_cell.angle_alpha   90.00
_cell.angle_beta   90.00
_cell.angle_gamma   90.00
#
_symmetry.space_group_name_H-M   'P 1'
#
loop_
_entity.id
_entity.type
_entity.pdbx_description
1 polymer ?
#
loop_
_entity_poly.entity_id
_entity_poly.type
_entity_poly.pdbx_seq_one_letter_code
_entity_poly.pdbx_strand_id
1 'polypeptide(L)'
;MEKAYFSDIRSKIVPQLRSAKETISIAMAWFTSGELFEELLSCLSRNVEVSLVLLDNPTNFMEFAPDFNRFIEKGGLFRLARPEHGFMHHKFCIVDDKIVITGSYNWTYYAENRNIENIVISDVSSLVREYKEEFSRLTRSLALQKEAPRLSWSDIEQRDDVDYREINTEIEFICEAKNLPIHKEIKPITTVQIIETKKIPRAKYSIGIEVDENGESDFATFIKKGQEIPFKSESVTFYMDSKNEKEFPCRLIYGVPNSRDTWKLIKEESLMSVAQNVSNENLRVQFSIYLDINGSLRTEVVCPESGRTMMISSLNSDFIKYE
;
A
#
# COMPACT_ATOMS: atom_id res chain seq x y z
N MET A 1 19.06 12.07 19.48
CA MET A 1 17.60 12.38 19.41
C MET A 1 16.93 11.26 18.63
N GLU A 2 15.82 10.75 19.13
CA GLU A 2 15.05 9.74 18.41
C GLU A 2 13.58 10.12 18.54
N LYS A 3 12.91 10.42 17.42
CA LYS A 3 11.55 10.92 17.46
C LYS A 3 10.75 10.50 16.23
N ALA A 4 9.55 9.97 16.47
CA ALA A 4 8.57 9.66 15.44
C ALA A 4 7.63 10.86 15.19
N TYR A 5 7.20 11.02 13.93
CA TYR A 5 6.26 12.04 13.49
C TYR A 5 5.22 11.39 12.59
N PHE A 6 3.97 11.81 12.74
CA PHE A 6 2.80 11.25 12.04
C PHE A 6 1.99 12.33 11.31
N SER A 7 2.40 13.59 11.38
CA SER A 7 1.78 14.72 10.69
C SER A 7 2.83 15.78 10.35
N ASP A 8 2.53 16.64 9.40
CA ASP A 8 3.41 17.74 8.95
C ASP A 8 4.83 17.24 8.62
N ILE A 9 4.91 16.06 8.01
CA ILE A 9 6.15 15.29 7.85
C ILE A 9 7.19 16.08 7.08
N ARG A 10 6.80 16.69 5.95
CA ARG A 10 7.70 17.53 5.15
C ARG A 10 8.32 18.67 5.98
N SER A 11 7.52 19.29 6.85
CA SER A 11 8.00 20.35 7.74
C SER A 11 9.07 19.88 8.74
N LYS A 12 9.20 18.57 8.97
CA LYS A 12 10.23 17.97 9.83
C LYS A 12 11.47 17.58 9.03
N ILE A 13 11.30 17.23 7.75
CA ILE A 13 12.41 16.88 6.85
C ILE A 13 13.20 18.12 6.44
N VAL A 14 12.52 19.18 6.00
CA VAL A 14 13.15 20.40 5.47
C VAL A 14 14.23 20.99 6.39
N PRO A 15 14.01 21.14 7.71
CA PRO A 15 15.06 21.65 8.61
C PRO A 15 16.31 20.75 8.65
N GLN A 16 16.15 19.43 8.52
CA GLN A 16 17.28 18.51 8.51
C GLN A 16 18.10 18.69 7.22
N LEU A 17 17.45 18.79 6.05
CA LEU A 17 18.15 19.07 4.80
C LEU A 17 18.88 20.42 4.84
N ARG A 18 18.24 21.45 5.38
CA ARG A 18 18.84 22.78 5.53
C ARG A 18 20.05 22.80 6.48
N SER A 19 20.06 21.92 7.47
CA SER A 19 21.17 21.82 8.42
C SER A 19 22.39 21.08 7.88
N ALA A 20 22.27 20.36 6.77
CA ALA A 20 23.33 19.58 6.14
C ALA A 20 24.53 20.46 5.77
N LYS A 21 25.75 19.96 6.08
CA LYS A 21 27.02 20.64 5.84
C LYS A 21 27.97 19.86 4.95
N GLU A 22 27.86 18.53 4.95
CA GLU A 22 28.80 17.63 4.30
C GLU A 22 28.12 16.77 3.26
N THR A 23 27.17 15.91 3.69
CA THR A 23 26.59 14.89 2.82
C THR A 23 25.10 14.69 3.04
N ILE A 24 24.38 14.34 1.95
CA ILE A 24 23.03 13.81 2.02
C ILE A 24 22.96 12.57 1.14
N SER A 25 22.54 11.44 1.72
CA SER A 25 22.32 10.17 1.01
C SER A 25 20.86 9.77 1.05
N ILE A 26 20.22 9.57 -0.10
CA ILE A 26 18.78 9.34 -0.21
C ILE A 26 18.50 8.07 -1.01
N ALA A 27 17.67 7.18 -0.47
CA ALA A 27 17.05 6.10 -1.22
C ALA A 27 15.52 6.29 -1.13
N MET A 28 14.88 6.54 -2.29
CA MET A 28 13.48 6.90 -2.37
C MET A 28 12.77 6.16 -3.50
N ALA A 29 11.63 5.54 -3.19
CA ALA A 29 10.85 4.87 -4.22
C ALA A 29 10.15 5.88 -5.13
N TRP A 30 9.39 6.83 -4.57
CA TRP A 30 8.70 7.87 -5.34
C TRP A 30 9.03 9.26 -4.83
N PHE A 31 9.41 10.12 -5.78
CA PHE A 31 9.83 11.49 -5.49
C PHE A 31 9.24 12.48 -6.51
N THR A 32 8.14 13.11 -6.18
CA THR A 32 7.45 14.11 -7.01
C THR A 32 7.37 15.49 -6.32
N SER A 33 7.74 15.59 -5.03
CA SER A 33 7.72 16.84 -4.27
C SER A 33 8.73 17.86 -4.80
N GLY A 34 8.24 18.86 -5.52
CA GLY A 34 9.07 19.97 -6.00
C GLY A 34 9.73 20.75 -4.86
N GLU A 35 9.08 20.90 -3.70
CA GLU A 35 9.63 21.61 -2.55
C GLU A 35 10.85 20.91 -1.96
N LEU A 36 10.76 19.61 -1.69
CA LEU A 36 11.92 18.84 -1.22
C LEU A 36 13.04 18.79 -2.28
N PHE A 37 12.68 18.78 -3.55
CA PHE A 37 13.64 18.84 -4.64
C PHE A 37 14.43 20.15 -4.66
N GLU A 38 13.76 21.31 -4.53
CA GLU A 38 14.43 22.62 -4.47
C GLU A 38 15.33 22.74 -3.21
N GLU A 39 14.98 22.10 -2.08
CA GLU A 39 15.85 22.02 -0.92
C GLU A 39 17.15 21.22 -1.24
N LEU A 40 17.06 20.12 -2.01
CA LEU A 40 18.27 19.39 -2.46
C LEU A 40 19.14 20.24 -3.40
N LEU A 41 18.53 20.97 -4.34
CA LEU A 41 19.28 21.88 -5.20
C LEU A 41 19.96 23.00 -4.41
N SER A 42 19.31 23.48 -3.34
CA SER A 42 19.88 24.43 -2.41
C SER A 42 21.08 23.83 -1.64
N CYS A 43 21.00 22.56 -1.23
CA CYS A 43 22.11 21.85 -0.59
C CYS A 43 23.33 21.73 -1.51
N LEU A 44 23.11 21.34 -2.76
CA LEU A 44 24.17 21.29 -3.80
C LEU A 44 24.82 22.68 -3.98
N SER A 45 24.02 23.73 -4.01
CA SER A 45 24.54 25.13 -4.13
C SER A 45 25.37 25.59 -2.93
N ARG A 46 25.24 24.91 -1.78
CA ARG A 46 26.07 25.11 -0.58
C ARG A 46 27.28 24.18 -0.51
N ASN A 47 27.60 23.45 -1.59
CA ASN A 47 28.64 22.44 -1.65
C ASN A 47 28.41 21.21 -0.74
N VAL A 48 27.17 20.91 -0.40
CA VAL A 48 26.82 19.62 0.22
C VAL A 48 26.79 18.55 -0.87
N GLU A 49 27.50 17.44 -0.67
CA GLU A 49 27.42 16.33 -1.58
C GLU A 49 26.06 15.62 -1.42
N VAL A 50 25.28 15.53 -2.49
CA VAL A 50 23.96 14.89 -2.45
C VAL A 50 23.94 13.69 -3.38
N SER A 51 23.68 12.50 -2.84
CA SER A 51 23.56 11.25 -3.58
C SER A 51 22.13 10.72 -3.48
N LEU A 52 21.49 10.51 -4.63
CA LEU A 52 20.11 10.04 -4.74
C LEU A 52 20.05 8.72 -5.50
N VAL A 53 19.48 7.70 -4.86
CA VAL A 53 19.02 6.47 -5.51
C VAL A 53 17.50 6.56 -5.62
N LEU A 54 16.98 6.55 -6.85
CA LEU A 54 15.56 6.62 -7.15
C LEU A 54 15.11 5.35 -7.86
N LEU A 55 13.88 4.89 -7.56
CA LEU A 55 13.30 3.77 -8.30
C LEU A 55 13.08 4.18 -9.76
N ASP A 56 13.49 3.34 -10.69
CA ASP A 56 13.18 3.51 -12.12
C ASP A 56 11.70 3.18 -12.36
N ASN A 57 10.86 4.17 -12.08
CA ASN A 57 9.41 4.12 -12.22
C ASN A 57 8.92 5.37 -12.95
N PRO A 58 8.03 5.25 -13.96
CA PRO A 58 7.54 6.37 -14.75
C PRO A 58 7.03 7.56 -13.94
N THR A 59 6.34 7.34 -12.82
CA THR A 59 5.83 8.40 -11.94
C THR A 59 6.91 9.40 -11.54
N ASN A 60 8.16 8.95 -11.37
CA ASN A 60 9.28 9.80 -10.99
C ASN A 60 9.78 10.72 -12.13
N PHE A 61 9.41 10.43 -13.40
CA PHE A 61 10.01 11.08 -14.56
C PHE A 61 9.00 11.79 -15.46
N MET A 62 7.74 11.78 -15.10
CA MET A 62 6.68 12.51 -15.81
C MET A 62 6.92 14.02 -15.74
N GLU A 63 6.33 14.77 -16.66
CA GLU A 63 6.46 16.23 -16.76
C GLU A 63 6.12 16.99 -15.48
N PHE A 64 5.24 16.43 -14.64
CA PHE A 64 4.87 17.00 -13.34
C PHE A 64 5.88 16.74 -12.23
N ALA A 65 6.71 15.70 -12.37
CA ALA A 65 7.78 15.38 -11.41
C ALA A 65 8.95 16.37 -11.53
N PRO A 66 9.84 16.45 -10.53
CA PRO A 66 11.03 17.27 -10.61
C PRO A 66 11.90 16.86 -11.82
N ASP A 67 12.52 17.86 -12.43
CA ASP A 67 13.51 17.59 -13.47
C ASP A 67 14.86 17.24 -12.84
N PHE A 68 15.14 15.95 -12.74
CA PHE A 68 16.37 15.45 -12.13
C PHE A 68 17.62 15.76 -12.95
N ASN A 69 17.50 16.21 -14.21
CA ASN A 69 18.66 16.72 -14.95
C ASN A 69 19.24 17.97 -14.29
N ARG A 70 18.38 18.86 -13.74
CA ARG A 70 18.84 20.01 -12.93
C ARG A 70 19.66 19.59 -11.70
N PHE A 71 19.32 18.45 -11.10
CA PHE A 71 20.05 17.89 -9.97
C PHE A 71 21.44 17.39 -10.40
N ILE A 72 21.51 16.65 -11.53
CA ILE A 72 22.75 16.14 -12.12
C ILE A 72 23.66 17.30 -12.54
N GLU A 73 23.13 18.31 -13.25
CA GLU A 73 23.86 19.50 -13.71
C GLU A 73 24.48 20.28 -12.55
N LYS A 74 23.85 20.29 -11.39
CA LYS A 74 24.40 20.89 -10.16
C LYS A 74 25.39 20.01 -9.42
N GLY A 75 25.77 18.86 -9.97
CA GLY A 75 26.73 17.94 -9.37
C GLY A 75 26.14 16.90 -8.44
N GLY A 76 24.82 16.74 -8.41
CA GLY A 76 24.14 15.67 -7.67
C GLY A 76 24.48 14.28 -8.22
N LEU A 77 24.75 13.31 -7.34
CA LEU A 77 25.06 11.94 -7.70
C LEU A 77 23.77 11.12 -7.86
N PHE A 78 23.32 10.92 -9.08
CA PHE A 78 22.03 10.31 -9.39
C PHE A 78 22.19 8.86 -9.85
N ARG A 79 21.39 7.93 -9.30
CA ARG A 79 21.34 6.52 -9.68
C ARG A 79 19.91 6.02 -9.78
N LEU A 80 19.66 5.09 -10.71
CA LEU A 80 18.38 4.43 -10.92
C LEU A 80 18.43 2.99 -10.44
N ALA A 81 17.50 2.65 -9.56
CA ALA A 81 17.26 1.28 -9.12
C ALA A 81 16.19 0.66 -10.02
N ARG A 82 16.61 -0.22 -10.91
CA ARG A 82 15.72 -0.90 -11.85
C ARG A 82 15.06 -2.12 -11.23
N PRO A 83 13.78 -2.40 -11.57
CA PRO A 83 13.04 -3.52 -10.98
C PRO A 83 13.66 -4.91 -11.18
N GLU A 84 14.42 -5.13 -12.25
CA GLU A 84 15.12 -6.40 -12.51
C GLU A 84 16.16 -6.77 -11.44
N HIS A 85 16.60 -5.82 -10.64
CA HIS A 85 17.53 -6.04 -9.52
C HIS A 85 16.82 -6.12 -8.16
N GLY A 86 15.49 -6.22 -8.16
CA GLY A 86 14.63 -6.15 -7.00
C GLY A 86 13.96 -4.78 -6.88
N PHE A 87 12.69 -4.78 -6.45
CA PHE A 87 11.91 -3.55 -6.33
C PHE A 87 12.41 -2.71 -5.14
N MET A 88 13.18 -1.65 -5.41
CA MET A 88 13.72 -0.74 -4.40
C MET A 88 12.58 0.11 -3.82
N HIS A 89 12.13 -0.25 -2.62
CA HIS A 89 10.99 0.40 -1.97
C HIS A 89 11.36 1.18 -0.71
N HIS A 90 12.64 1.55 -0.58
CA HIS A 90 13.12 2.36 0.54
C HIS A 90 12.61 3.78 0.50
N LYS A 91 12.49 4.36 1.68
CA LYS A 91 12.15 5.76 1.92
C LYS A 91 12.99 6.25 3.09
N PHE A 92 14.26 6.52 2.81
CA PHE A 92 15.15 7.07 3.83
C PHE A 92 16.09 8.13 3.28
N CYS A 93 16.55 8.98 4.20
CA CYS A 93 17.53 10.01 3.95
C CYS A 93 18.52 10.03 5.12
N ILE A 94 19.82 10.08 4.82
CA ILE A 94 20.89 10.22 5.80
C ILE A 94 21.52 11.59 5.62
N VAL A 95 21.68 12.36 6.69
CA VAL A 95 22.27 13.70 6.69
C VAL A 95 23.57 13.68 7.47
N ASP A 96 24.66 14.12 6.85
CA ASP A 96 26.02 14.27 7.40
C ASP A 96 26.54 13.01 8.10
N ASP A 97 26.09 11.83 7.72
CA ASP A 97 26.39 10.57 8.41
C ASP A 97 26.04 10.58 9.92
N LYS A 98 25.13 11.45 10.33
CA LYS A 98 24.78 11.69 11.74
C LYS A 98 23.30 11.52 12.04
N ILE A 99 22.44 11.76 11.07
CA ILE A 99 20.98 11.69 11.23
C ILE A 99 20.43 10.80 10.16
N VAL A 100 19.52 9.89 10.52
CA VAL A 100 18.70 9.15 9.57
C VAL A 100 17.23 9.55 9.71
N ILE A 101 16.57 9.73 8.58
CA ILE A 101 15.13 9.95 8.45
C ILE A 101 14.59 8.77 7.68
N THR A 102 13.66 8.02 8.25
CA THR A 102 13.10 6.81 7.64
C THR A 102 11.65 6.62 8.04
N GLY A 103 10.87 5.89 7.26
CA GLY A 103 9.47 5.58 7.54
C GLY A 103 8.72 5.11 6.32
N SER A 104 7.41 5.31 6.32
CA SER A 104 6.55 4.96 5.19
C SER A 104 6.47 6.06 4.12
N TYR A 105 6.86 7.28 4.45
CA TYR A 105 6.63 8.52 3.69
C TYR A 105 7.48 8.60 2.42
N ASN A 106 6.84 8.48 1.25
CA ASN A 106 7.43 8.87 -0.03
C ASN A 106 7.49 10.40 -0.14
N TRP A 107 8.46 10.90 -0.88
CA TRP A 107 8.59 12.35 -1.13
C TRP A 107 7.67 12.79 -2.27
N THR A 108 6.37 12.60 -2.07
CA THR A 108 5.33 12.90 -3.08
C THR A 108 4.29 13.86 -2.53
N TYR A 109 3.59 14.54 -3.43
CA TYR A 109 2.46 15.39 -3.03
C TYR A 109 1.32 14.56 -2.42
N TYR A 110 1.11 13.35 -2.93
CA TYR A 110 0.07 12.45 -2.43
C TYR A 110 0.34 12.00 -1.00
N ALA A 111 1.58 11.59 -0.71
CA ALA A 111 1.98 11.18 0.63
C ALA A 111 1.80 12.31 1.66
N GLU A 112 2.11 13.56 1.26
CA GLU A 112 1.98 14.72 2.16
C GLU A 112 0.53 15.06 2.51
N ASN A 113 -0.41 14.88 1.57
CA ASN A 113 -1.74 15.47 1.70
C ASN A 113 -2.86 14.45 1.94
N ARG A 114 -2.64 13.15 1.64
CA ARG A 114 -3.70 12.13 1.63
C ARG A 114 -3.37 10.86 2.40
N ASN A 115 -2.11 10.48 2.46
CA ASN A 115 -1.75 9.27 3.17
C ASN A 115 -1.67 9.52 4.68
N ILE A 116 -1.91 8.44 5.43
CA ILE A 116 -1.50 8.36 6.84
C ILE A 116 -0.11 7.78 6.85
N GLU A 117 0.89 8.64 7.06
CA GLU A 117 2.30 8.31 6.97
C GLU A 117 3.01 8.50 8.31
N ASN A 118 4.21 7.97 8.39
CA ASN A 118 5.09 8.21 9.53
C ASN A 118 6.53 8.36 9.08
N ILE A 119 7.32 9.08 9.89
CA ILE A 119 8.78 9.04 9.84
C ILE A 119 9.35 8.96 11.25
N VAL A 120 10.54 8.42 11.33
CA VAL A 120 11.43 8.53 12.50
C VAL A 120 12.65 9.34 12.08
N ILE A 121 13.04 10.30 12.92
CA ILE A 121 14.32 11.01 12.81
C ILE A 121 15.18 10.56 13.98
N SER A 122 16.34 9.99 13.69
CA SER A 122 17.23 9.42 14.71
C SER A 122 18.70 9.80 14.47
N ASP A 123 19.43 10.08 15.54
CA ASP A 123 20.87 10.27 15.56
C ASP A 123 21.59 9.11 16.28
N VAL A 124 20.90 7.99 16.47
CA VAL A 124 21.49 6.78 17.06
C VAL A 124 22.54 6.22 16.11
N SER A 125 23.81 6.28 16.53
CA SER A 125 24.96 5.97 15.67
C SER A 125 24.94 4.56 15.06
N SER A 126 24.41 3.56 15.78
CA SER A 126 24.26 2.20 15.24
C SER A 126 23.25 2.16 14.11
N LEU A 127 22.09 2.82 14.28
CA LEU A 127 21.04 2.89 13.27
C LEU A 127 21.53 3.66 12.03
N VAL A 128 22.14 4.82 12.22
CA VAL A 128 22.72 5.61 11.10
C VAL A 128 23.72 4.78 10.32
N ARG A 129 24.59 4.02 10.99
CA ARG A 129 25.58 3.15 10.36
C ARG A 129 24.91 2.06 9.52
N GLU A 130 23.88 1.40 10.02
CA GLU A 130 23.14 0.36 9.29
C GLU A 130 22.50 0.89 7.99
N TYR A 131 21.87 2.07 8.06
CA TYR A 131 21.35 2.73 6.86
C TYR A 131 22.43 3.17 5.87
N LYS A 132 23.58 3.60 6.37
CA LYS A 132 24.74 3.93 5.55
C LYS A 132 25.32 2.70 4.85
N GLU A 133 25.39 1.57 5.54
CA GLU A 133 25.81 0.28 4.96
C GLU A 133 24.84 -0.16 3.86
N GLU A 134 23.53 -0.05 4.09
CA GLU A 134 22.50 -0.35 3.10
C GLU A 134 22.61 0.60 1.89
N PHE A 135 22.76 1.91 2.10
CA PHE A 135 22.95 2.86 1.01
C PHE A 135 24.21 2.53 0.19
N SER A 136 25.28 2.16 0.86
CA SER A 136 26.54 1.73 0.22
C SER A 136 26.36 0.44 -0.58
N ARG A 137 25.53 -0.49 -0.07
CA ARG A 137 25.18 -1.73 -0.78
C ARG A 137 24.43 -1.43 -2.08
N LEU A 138 23.42 -0.56 -2.01
CA LEU A 138 22.65 -0.12 -3.19
C LEU A 138 23.56 0.54 -4.23
N THR A 139 24.37 1.50 -3.83
CA THR A 139 25.17 2.30 -4.75
C THR A 139 26.31 1.52 -5.41
N ARG A 140 26.80 0.43 -4.79
CA ARG A 140 27.82 -0.43 -5.39
C ARG A 140 27.36 -1.15 -6.67
N SER A 141 26.07 -1.47 -6.75
CA SER A 141 25.47 -2.20 -7.89
C SER A 141 24.87 -1.28 -8.95
N LEU A 142 24.75 0.01 -8.68
CA LEU A 142 24.03 0.95 -9.55
C LEU A 142 25.00 1.97 -10.17
N ALA A 143 24.95 2.09 -11.48
CA ALA A 143 25.75 3.07 -12.22
C ALA A 143 25.24 4.51 -11.98
N LEU A 144 26.17 5.46 -11.92
CA LEU A 144 25.84 6.88 -11.97
C LEU A 144 25.21 7.22 -13.32
N GLN A 145 24.11 7.91 -13.30
CA GLN A 145 23.43 8.40 -14.48
C GLN A 145 23.98 9.79 -14.85
N LYS A 146 24.23 9.99 -16.15
CA LYS A 146 24.62 11.30 -16.70
C LYS A 146 23.41 12.13 -17.08
N GLU A 147 22.27 11.48 -17.22
CA GLU A 147 20.99 12.06 -17.60
C GLU A 147 19.86 11.29 -16.91
N ALA A 148 18.84 11.99 -16.49
CA ALA A 148 17.62 11.40 -15.95
C ALA A 148 16.55 11.29 -17.05
N PRO A 149 15.70 10.24 -17.04
CA PRO A 149 14.57 10.17 -17.93
C PRO A 149 13.66 11.40 -17.79
N ARG A 150 13.03 11.79 -18.89
CA ARG A 150 11.94 12.77 -18.92
C ARG A 150 10.86 12.19 -19.81
N LEU A 151 9.71 11.87 -19.25
CA LEU A 151 8.66 11.14 -19.94
C LEU A 151 7.45 12.04 -20.19
N SER A 152 6.98 12.02 -21.40
CA SER A 152 5.67 12.54 -21.79
C SER A 152 4.60 11.46 -21.70
N TRP A 153 3.35 11.83 -21.83
CA TRP A 153 2.25 10.87 -21.90
C TRP A 153 2.40 9.88 -23.06
N SER A 154 2.87 10.36 -24.23
CA SER A 154 3.09 9.50 -25.38
C SER A 154 4.18 8.43 -25.17
N ASP A 155 5.13 8.70 -24.26
CA ASP A 155 6.18 7.72 -23.95
C ASP A 155 5.65 6.58 -23.09
N ILE A 156 4.65 6.85 -22.26
CA ILE A 156 4.07 5.84 -21.37
C ILE A 156 2.88 5.10 -21.99
N GLU A 157 2.16 5.69 -22.94
CA GLU A 157 1.06 5.02 -23.66
C GLU A 157 1.51 3.73 -24.40
N GLN A 158 2.80 3.57 -24.61
CA GLN A 158 3.41 2.41 -25.27
C GLN A 158 3.98 1.37 -24.27
N ARG A 159 3.80 1.60 -22.97
CA ARG A 159 4.36 0.74 -21.91
C ARG A 159 3.26 -0.04 -21.21
N ASP A 160 3.39 -1.37 -21.19
CA ASP A 160 2.45 -2.28 -20.53
C ASP A 160 2.67 -2.40 -19.01
N ASP A 161 3.79 -1.84 -18.50
CA ASP A 161 4.25 -1.97 -17.10
C ASP A 161 3.88 -0.77 -16.21
N VAL A 162 3.02 0.14 -16.69
CA VAL A 162 2.69 1.40 -16.01
C VAL A 162 1.35 1.32 -15.28
N ASP A 163 1.34 1.58 -13.98
CA ASP A 163 0.08 1.82 -13.25
C ASP A 163 -0.37 3.28 -13.46
N TYR A 164 -1.22 3.47 -14.46
CA TYR A 164 -1.80 4.77 -14.80
C TYR A 164 -2.59 5.41 -13.65
N ARG A 165 -3.07 4.64 -12.68
CA ARG A 165 -3.82 5.17 -11.53
C ARG A 165 -2.91 5.94 -10.59
N GLU A 166 -1.70 5.45 -10.34
CA GLU A 166 -0.72 6.16 -9.52
C GLU A 166 -0.35 7.49 -10.14
N ILE A 167 -0.06 7.50 -11.47
CA ILE A 167 0.30 8.71 -12.20
C ILE A 167 -0.85 9.72 -12.20
N ASN A 168 -2.05 9.29 -12.55
CA ASN A 168 -3.23 10.17 -12.59
C ASN A 168 -3.55 10.76 -11.23
N THR A 169 -3.45 9.94 -10.18
CA THR A 169 -3.69 10.38 -8.80
C THR A 169 -2.69 11.48 -8.40
N GLU A 170 -1.41 11.29 -8.71
CA GLU A 170 -0.38 12.28 -8.38
C GLU A 170 -0.59 13.60 -9.15
N ILE A 171 -1.00 13.54 -10.44
CA ILE A 171 -1.28 14.71 -11.25
C ILE A 171 -2.46 15.51 -10.70
N GLU A 172 -3.58 14.86 -10.39
CA GLU A 172 -4.74 15.54 -9.83
C GLU A 172 -4.35 16.35 -8.61
N PHE A 173 -3.52 15.77 -7.75
CA PHE A 173 -3.02 16.43 -6.55
C PHE A 173 -2.13 17.63 -6.83
N ILE A 174 -1.21 17.49 -7.78
CA ILE A 174 -0.31 18.58 -8.14
C ILE A 174 -1.09 19.74 -8.76
N CYS A 175 -2.08 19.44 -9.58
CA CYS A 175 -2.96 20.45 -10.16
C CYS A 175 -3.78 21.16 -9.08
N GLU A 176 -4.38 20.42 -8.14
CA GLU A 176 -5.10 21.01 -7.00
C GLU A 176 -4.18 21.89 -6.15
N ALA A 177 -3.02 21.38 -5.75
CA ALA A 177 -2.07 22.09 -4.88
C ALA A 177 -1.51 23.35 -5.50
N LYS A 178 -1.36 23.41 -6.83
CA LYS A 178 -0.86 24.56 -7.59
C LYS A 178 -1.96 25.45 -8.15
N ASN A 179 -3.23 25.12 -7.87
CA ASN A 179 -4.39 25.82 -8.46
C ASN A 179 -4.33 25.91 -9.99
N LEU A 180 -3.77 24.85 -10.62
CA LEU A 180 -3.68 24.72 -12.05
C LEU A 180 -4.99 24.13 -12.59
N PRO A 181 -5.46 24.53 -13.76
CA PRO A 181 -6.58 23.83 -14.37
C PRO A 181 -6.18 22.38 -14.57
N ILE A 182 -6.99 21.47 -14.04
CA ILE A 182 -6.92 20.06 -14.43
C ILE A 182 -7.28 20.07 -15.92
N HIS A 183 -6.28 19.97 -16.78
CA HIS A 183 -6.54 19.77 -18.20
C HIS A 183 -7.27 18.44 -18.31
N LYS A 184 -8.58 18.49 -18.46
CA LYS A 184 -9.45 17.34 -18.76
C LYS A 184 -9.16 16.72 -20.13
N GLU A 185 -8.12 17.15 -20.80
CA GLU A 185 -7.45 16.45 -21.89
C GLU A 185 -6.31 15.52 -21.44
N ILE A 186 -6.32 15.09 -20.18
CA ILE A 186 -5.96 13.69 -19.99
C ILE A 186 -7.07 13.00 -20.76
N LYS A 187 -6.79 12.69 -22.02
CA LYS A 187 -7.73 11.96 -22.88
C LYS A 187 -8.27 10.87 -21.98
N PRO A 188 -9.61 10.82 -21.74
CA PRO A 188 -10.19 9.58 -21.37
C PRO A 188 -9.57 8.68 -22.41
N ILE A 189 -8.85 7.65 -22.00
CA ILE A 189 -8.28 6.63 -22.88
C ILE A 189 -9.27 6.56 -24.01
N THR A 190 -8.89 7.20 -25.13
CA THR A 190 -9.76 7.15 -26.30
C THR A 190 -9.87 5.68 -26.44
N THR A 191 -11.07 5.18 -26.31
CA THR A 191 -11.39 3.80 -26.46
C THR A 191 -10.69 3.36 -27.74
N VAL A 192 -9.37 3.11 -27.64
CA VAL A 192 -8.77 2.12 -28.46
C VAL A 192 -9.66 0.97 -28.10
N GLN A 193 -10.40 0.49 -29.03
CA GLN A 193 -11.05 -0.79 -28.94
C GLN A 193 -9.94 -1.82 -28.71
N ILE A 194 -9.34 -1.78 -27.52
CA ILE A 194 -8.92 -2.95 -26.86
C ILE A 194 -10.25 -3.54 -26.43
N ILE A 195 -10.81 -4.33 -27.33
CA ILE A 195 -11.64 -5.46 -26.96
C ILE A 195 -10.69 -6.48 -26.31
N GLU A 196 -9.88 -6.05 -25.39
CA GLU A 196 -9.50 -6.78 -24.22
C GLU A 196 -10.56 -6.42 -23.20
N THR A 197 -11.55 -7.27 -23.11
CA THR A 197 -12.49 -7.32 -22.01
C THR A 197 -11.65 -7.14 -20.77
N LYS A 198 -11.79 -5.98 -20.09
CA LYS A 198 -11.13 -5.69 -18.81
C LYS A 198 -11.54 -6.84 -17.92
N LYS A 199 -10.62 -7.79 -17.70
CA LYS A 199 -10.91 -8.99 -16.92
C LYS A 199 -11.24 -8.50 -15.52
N ILE A 200 -12.51 -8.35 -15.22
CA ILE A 200 -12.98 -7.90 -13.92
C ILE A 200 -12.71 -9.05 -12.95
N PRO A 201 -11.94 -8.81 -11.90
CA PRO A 201 -11.72 -9.83 -10.90
C PRO A 201 -13.05 -10.20 -10.23
N ARG A 202 -13.37 -11.49 -10.24
CA ARG A 202 -14.61 -12.03 -9.69
C ARG A 202 -14.32 -13.19 -8.75
N ALA A 203 -15.16 -13.37 -7.74
CA ALA A 203 -15.09 -14.52 -6.85
C ALA A 203 -15.32 -15.81 -7.65
N LYS A 204 -14.35 -16.71 -7.60
CA LYS A 204 -14.40 -18.01 -8.30
C LYS A 204 -15.40 -18.97 -7.69
N TYR A 205 -15.60 -18.85 -6.38
CA TYR A 205 -16.50 -19.68 -5.59
C TYR A 205 -17.43 -18.82 -4.74
N SER A 206 -18.55 -19.38 -4.28
CA SER A 206 -19.24 -18.79 -3.15
C SER A 206 -18.46 -19.04 -1.88
N ILE A 207 -18.38 -18.04 -1.00
CA ILE A 207 -17.66 -18.06 0.27
C ILE A 207 -18.61 -17.68 1.39
N GLY A 208 -18.54 -18.39 2.50
CA GLY A 208 -19.41 -18.17 3.63
C GLY A 208 -18.98 -18.95 4.86
N ILE A 209 -19.89 -19.11 5.79
CA ILE A 209 -19.70 -19.93 6.99
C ILE A 209 -20.65 -21.11 6.99
N GLU A 210 -20.21 -22.23 7.56
CA GLU A 210 -21.07 -23.37 7.87
C GLU A 210 -21.87 -23.01 9.13
N VAL A 211 -23.17 -23.15 9.05
CA VAL A 211 -24.09 -22.93 10.17
C VAL A 211 -24.91 -24.19 10.40
N ASP A 212 -25.34 -24.41 11.62
CA ASP A 212 -26.28 -25.47 11.97
C ASP A 212 -27.70 -24.87 12.08
N GLU A 213 -28.62 -25.40 11.32
CA GLU A 213 -30.02 -25.04 11.40
C GLU A 213 -30.86 -26.31 11.69
N ASN A 214 -31.31 -26.45 12.94
CA ASN A 214 -32.10 -27.60 13.41
C ASN A 214 -31.40 -28.97 13.27
N GLY A 215 -30.07 -29.04 13.40
CA GLY A 215 -29.27 -30.26 13.29
C GLY A 215 -28.88 -30.61 11.87
N GLU A 216 -29.13 -29.74 10.91
CA GLU A 216 -28.64 -29.84 9.55
C GLU A 216 -27.64 -28.71 9.24
N SER A 217 -26.50 -29.05 8.67
CA SER A 217 -25.52 -28.04 8.27
C SER A 217 -25.97 -27.32 7.01
N ASP A 218 -25.96 -25.98 7.05
CA ASP A 218 -26.25 -25.11 5.94
C ASP A 218 -25.11 -24.15 5.64
N PHE A 219 -25.13 -23.53 4.46
CA PHE A 219 -24.11 -22.61 3.94
C PHE A 219 -24.63 -21.18 3.95
N ALA A 220 -24.32 -20.43 5.00
CA ALA A 220 -24.59 -19.01 5.02
C ALA A 220 -23.62 -18.26 4.09
N THR A 221 -24.10 -17.91 2.89
CA THR A 221 -23.31 -17.29 1.83
C THR A 221 -23.14 -15.79 2.06
N PHE A 222 -21.90 -15.31 2.12
CA PHE A 222 -21.55 -13.89 2.20
C PHE A 222 -21.05 -13.32 0.88
N ILE A 223 -20.28 -14.10 0.12
CA ILE A 223 -19.77 -13.74 -1.20
C ILE A 223 -20.29 -14.77 -2.20
N LYS A 224 -21.00 -14.31 -3.22
CA LYS A 224 -21.54 -15.18 -4.26
C LYS A 224 -20.48 -15.43 -5.35
N LYS A 225 -20.47 -16.63 -5.92
CA LYS A 225 -19.69 -16.92 -7.13
C LYS A 225 -20.03 -15.90 -8.22
N GLY A 226 -19.01 -15.31 -8.85
CA GLY A 226 -19.16 -14.27 -9.86
C GLY A 226 -19.27 -12.85 -9.31
N GLN A 227 -19.30 -12.66 -7.97
CA GLN A 227 -19.30 -11.34 -7.35
C GLN A 227 -18.04 -10.58 -7.74
N GLU A 228 -18.19 -9.33 -8.18
CA GLU A 228 -17.04 -8.43 -8.42
C GLU A 228 -16.28 -8.15 -7.13
N ILE A 229 -14.97 -8.12 -7.23
CA ILE A 229 -14.05 -7.85 -6.10
C ILE A 229 -13.16 -6.64 -6.42
N PRO A 230 -12.73 -5.87 -5.41
CA PRO A 230 -12.88 -6.15 -3.98
C PRO A 230 -14.33 -6.03 -3.51
N PHE A 231 -14.74 -6.88 -2.57
CA PHE A 231 -16.10 -6.91 -2.06
C PHE A 231 -16.12 -7.08 -0.53
N LYS A 232 -16.93 -6.28 0.15
CA LYS A 232 -17.27 -6.44 1.57
C LYS A 232 -18.75 -6.77 1.69
N SER A 233 -19.09 -7.88 2.35
CA SER A 233 -20.47 -8.24 2.61
C SER A 233 -21.14 -7.28 3.62
N GLU A 234 -22.46 -7.22 3.60
CA GLU A 234 -23.22 -6.71 4.75
C GLU A 234 -22.95 -7.58 5.97
N SER A 235 -23.19 -7.00 7.15
CA SER A 235 -23.07 -7.74 8.40
C SER A 235 -24.33 -8.60 8.61
N VAL A 236 -24.12 -9.88 8.88
CA VAL A 236 -25.19 -10.85 9.15
C VAL A 236 -25.09 -11.29 10.61
N THR A 237 -26.21 -11.32 11.31
CA THR A 237 -26.29 -11.70 12.71
C THR A 237 -26.75 -13.16 12.85
N PHE A 238 -26.00 -13.94 13.61
CA PHE A 238 -26.35 -15.29 14.01
C PHE A 238 -26.58 -15.37 15.52
N TYR A 239 -27.40 -16.31 15.93
CA TYR A 239 -27.67 -16.61 17.33
C TYR A 239 -27.00 -17.90 17.69
N MET A 240 -26.27 -17.90 18.82
CA MET A 240 -25.57 -19.07 19.34
C MET A 240 -26.26 -19.53 20.62
N ASP A 241 -26.61 -20.82 20.72
CA ASP A 241 -27.14 -21.39 21.94
C ASP A 241 -26.00 -21.72 22.92
N SER A 242 -25.83 -20.89 23.92
CA SER A 242 -24.77 -21.00 24.91
C SER A 242 -24.99 -22.12 25.95
N LYS A 243 -26.15 -22.76 25.99
CA LYS A 243 -26.49 -23.75 27.02
C LYS A 243 -25.88 -25.13 26.77
N ASN A 244 -25.63 -25.46 25.50
CA ASN A 244 -25.33 -26.85 25.11
C ASN A 244 -23.92 -27.03 24.53
N GLU A 245 -23.19 -25.98 24.22
CA GLU A 245 -21.89 -26.12 23.53
C GLU A 245 -20.72 -25.60 24.38
N LYS A 246 -19.73 -26.46 24.55
CA LYS A 246 -18.44 -26.10 25.20
C LYS A 246 -17.48 -25.42 24.23
N GLU A 247 -17.73 -25.50 22.95
CA GLU A 247 -16.94 -24.94 21.88
C GLU A 247 -17.87 -24.38 20.81
N PHE A 248 -17.56 -23.19 20.30
CA PHE A 248 -18.29 -22.57 19.20
C PHE A 248 -17.39 -22.50 17.96
N PRO A 249 -17.30 -23.58 17.16
CA PRO A 249 -16.48 -23.57 15.97
C PRO A 249 -17.11 -22.69 14.90
N CYS A 250 -16.31 -21.75 14.37
CA CYS A 250 -16.63 -21.03 13.16
C CYS A 250 -15.86 -21.65 11.99
N ARG A 251 -16.56 -22.27 11.06
CA ARG A 251 -15.99 -22.90 9.88
C ARG A 251 -16.23 -22.02 8.67
N LEU A 252 -15.18 -21.33 8.24
CA LEU A 252 -15.18 -20.57 7.01
C LEU A 252 -14.98 -21.53 5.84
N ILE A 253 -15.92 -21.55 4.90
CA ILE A 253 -15.96 -22.53 3.81
C ILE A 253 -16.17 -21.85 2.45
N TYR A 254 -15.85 -22.57 1.37
CA TYR A 254 -16.19 -22.19 0.00
C TYR A 254 -16.71 -23.38 -0.79
N GLY A 255 -17.55 -23.11 -1.79
CA GLY A 255 -18.13 -24.16 -2.62
C GLY A 255 -19.43 -23.73 -3.29
N VAL A 256 -20.29 -24.71 -3.57
CA VAL A 256 -21.65 -24.51 -4.09
C VAL A 256 -22.62 -24.59 -2.90
N PRO A 257 -23.37 -23.53 -2.55
CA PRO A 257 -24.18 -23.48 -1.33
C PRO A 257 -25.11 -24.69 -1.13
N ASN A 258 -25.81 -25.12 -2.17
CA ASN A 258 -26.78 -26.23 -2.10
C ASN A 258 -26.16 -27.61 -2.41
N SER A 259 -24.83 -27.76 -2.31
CA SER A 259 -24.13 -29.01 -2.63
C SER A 259 -22.99 -29.23 -1.64
N ARG A 260 -23.33 -29.87 -0.50
CA ARG A 260 -22.43 -30.02 0.66
C ARG A 260 -21.15 -30.79 0.31
N ASP A 261 -21.21 -31.72 -0.61
CA ASP A 261 -20.08 -32.49 -1.11
C ASP A 261 -19.00 -31.62 -1.82
N THR A 262 -19.39 -30.41 -2.23
CA THR A 262 -18.48 -29.43 -2.86
C THR A 262 -17.83 -28.49 -1.84
N TRP A 263 -18.28 -28.48 -0.58
CA TRP A 263 -17.78 -27.54 0.42
C TRP A 263 -16.37 -27.90 0.85
N LYS A 264 -15.54 -26.88 0.90
CA LYS A 264 -14.14 -27.00 1.33
C LYS A 264 -13.85 -26.00 2.43
N LEU A 265 -13.21 -26.50 3.47
CA LEU A 265 -12.79 -25.68 4.59
C LEU A 265 -11.69 -24.71 4.17
N ILE A 266 -11.88 -23.44 4.48
CA ILE A 266 -10.84 -22.40 4.38
C ILE A 266 -10.10 -22.32 5.72
N LYS A 267 -10.85 -22.16 6.80
CA LYS A 267 -10.34 -22.04 8.16
C LYS A 267 -11.40 -22.37 9.19
N GLU A 268 -10.96 -22.90 10.32
CA GLU A 268 -11.80 -23.14 11.50
C GLU A 268 -11.19 -22.39 12.68
N GLU A 269 -12.00 -21.65 13.41
CA GLU A 269 -11.61 -20.89 14.60
C GLU A 269 -12.70 -21.00 15.67
N SER A 270 -12.32 -20.97 16.95
CA SER A 270 -13.28 -20.97 18.05
C SER A 270 -13.74 -19.56 18.39
N LEU A 271 -15.05 -19.34 18.44
CA LEU A 271 -15.66 -18.07 18.83
C LEU A 271 -15.67 -17.83 20.35
N MET A 272 -15.14 -18.73 21.15
CA MET A 272 -15.08 -18.61 22.61
C MET A 272 -14.40 -17.31 23.08
N SER A 273 -13.43 -16.82 22.33
CA SER A 273 -12.72 -15.58 22.68
C SER A 273 -13.62 -14.32 22.63
N VAL A 274 -14.60 -14.29 21.74
CA VAL A 274 -15.57 -13.18 21.63
C VAL A 274 -16.78 -13.40 22.52
N ALA A 275 -17.09 -14.67 22.83
CA ALA A 275 -18.22 -15.07 23.68
C ALA A 275 -17.93 -15.03 25.19
N GLN A 276 -16.68 -14.83 25.62
CA GLN A 276 -16.26 -14.88 27.02
C GLN A 276 -17.01 -13.87 27.91
N ASN A 277 -17.49 -14.36 29.08
CA ASN A 277 -18.18 -13.57 30.12
C ASN A 277 -19.59 -13.05 29.76
N VAL A 278 -20.24 -13.66 28.79
CA VAL A 278 -21.65 -13.35 28.49
C VAL A 278 -22.52 -14.45 29.05
N SER A 279 -23.47 -14.05 29.93
CA SER A 279 -24.40 -14.97 30.61
C SER A 279 -25.75 -15.13 29.90
N ASN A 280 -25.85 -14.72 28.64
CA ASN A 280 -27.10 -14.78 27.87
C ASN A 280 -27.31 -16.16 27.23
N GLU A 281 -28.54 -16.64 27.29
CA GLU A 281 -28.93 -17.93 26.70
C GLU A 281 -28.86 -17.93 25.17
N ASN A 282 -29.02 -16.75 24.54
CA ASN A 282 -28.87 -16.54 23.09
C ASN A 282 -27.86 -15.43 22.83
N LEU A 283 -26.64 -15.83 22.53
CA LEU A 283 -25.56 -14.91 22.20
C LEU A 283 -25.68 -14.49 20.73
N ARG A 284 -25.59 -13.18 20.45
CA ARG A 284 -25.56 -12.69 19.07
C ARG A 284 -24.13 -12.54 18.61
N VAL A 285 -23.86 -13.02 17.39
CA VAL A 285 -22.57 -12.85 16.73
C VAL A 285 -22.80 -12.30 15.33
N GLN A 286 -22.14 -11.21 15.02
CA GLN A 286 -22.23 -10.55 13.72
C GLN A 286 -20.99 -10.85 12.89
N PHE A 287 -21.21 -11.24 11.66
CA PHE A 287 -20.15 -11.55 10.70
C PHE A 287 -20.19 -10.60 9.51
N SER A 288 -19.04 -10.14 9.07
CA SER A 288 -18.84 -9.57 7.75
C SER A 288 -17.58 -10.13 7.11
N ILE A 289 -17.62 -10.37 5.79
CA ILE A 289 -16.50 -10.96 5.05
C ILE A 289 -16.05 -9.98 3.96
N TYR A 290 -14.74 -9.77 3.88
CA TYR A 290 -14.09 -8.98 2.84
C TYR A 290 -13.14 -9.85 2.03
N LEU A 291 -13.24 -9.77 0.70
CA LEU A 291 -12.30 -10.41 -0.25
C LEU A 291 -11.68 -9.32 -1.13
N ASP A 292 -10.36 -9.24 -1.13
CA ASP A 292 -9.61 -8.32 -1.97
C ASP A 292 -9.16 -8.94 -3.31
N ILE A 293 -8.58 -8.10 -4.16
CA ILE A 293 -8.12 -8.50 -5.51
C ILE A 293 -6.93 -9.47 -5.50
N ASN A 294 -6.28 -9.69 -4.36
CA ASN A 294 -5.14 -10.61 -4.22
C ASN A 294 -5.57 -11.97 -3.65
N GLY A 295 -6.88 -12.16 -3.37
CA GLY A 295 -7.40 -13.35 -2.71
C GLY A 295 -7.25 -13.32 -1.19
N SER A 296 -6.94 -12.16 -0.58
CA SER A 296 -6.95 -12.00 0.86
C SER A 296 -8.39 -11.94 1.36
N LEU A 297 -8.75 -12.91 2.18
CA LEU A 297 -10.05 -13.05 2.81
C LEU A 297 -9.93 -12.65 4.27
N ARG A 298 -10.78 -11.71 4.70
CA ARG A 298 -10.88 -11.25 6.08
C ARG A 298 -12.30 -11.37 6.56
N THR A 299 -12.50 -12.08 7.66
CA THR A 299 -13.79 -12.21 8.32
C THR A 299 -13.72 -11.48 9.65
N GLU A 300 -14.53 -10.46 9.80
CA GLU A 300 -14.72 -9.74 11.06
C GLU A 300 -15.89 -10.39 11.81
N VAL A 301 -15.65 -10.73 13.06
CA VAL A 301 -16.62 -11.34 13.95
C VAL A 301 -16.78 -10.43 15.16
N VAL A 302 -17.98 -9.92 15.39
CA VAL A 302 -18.30 -9.01 16.50
C VAL A 302 -19.37 -9.63 17.38
N CYS A 303 -19.14 -9.66 18.69
CA CYS A 303 -20.16 -10.01 19.67
C CYS A 303 -20.63 -8.72 20.37
N PRO A 304 -21.82 -8.21 20.08
CA PRO A 304 -22.32 -6.97 20.67
C PRO A 304 -22.43 -7.01 22.20
N GLU A 305 -22.77 -8.16 22.75
CA GLU A 305 -22.97 -8.36 24.18
C GLU A 305 -21.65 -8.29 24.98
N SER A 306 -20.56 -8.78 24.41
CA SER A 306 -19.22 -8.71 25.05
C SER A 306 -18.43 -7.47 24.66
N GLY A 307 -18.83 -6.78 23.59
CA GLY A 307 -18.07 -5.70 22.96
C GLY A 307 -16.76 -6.15 22.29
N ARG A 308 -16.55 -7.45 22.11
CA ARG A 308 -15.29 -8.01 21.55
C ARG A 308 -15.41 -8.28 20.07
N THR A 309 -14.28 -8.14 19.41
CA THR A 309 -14.11 -8.41 17.98
C THR A 309 -12.99 -9.41 17.75
N MET A 310 -13.17 -10.30 16.79
CA MET A 310 -12.16 -11.23 16.31
C MET A 310 -12.02 -11.10 14.80
N MET A 311 -10.78 -11.23 14.31
CA MET A 311 -10.48 -11.25 12.88
C MET A 311 -9.95 -12.62 12.46
N ILE A 312 -10.63 -13.24 11.49
CA ILE A 312 -10.17 -14.46 10.84
C ILE A 312 -9.64 -14.08 9.46
N SER A 313 -8.39 -14.44 9.15
CA SER A 313 -7.77 -14.10 7.86
C SER A 313 -7.24 -15.33 7.15
N SER A 314 -7.37 -15.35 5.84
CA SER A 314 -6.79 -16.36 4.95
C SER A 314 -6.34 -15.68 3.65
N LEU A 315 -5.30 -16.20 3.01
CA LEU A 315 -4.83 -15.76 1.71
C LEU A 315 -4.85 -16.95 0.76
N ASN A 316 -5.63 -16.83 -0.33
CA ASN A 316 -5.65 -17.83 -1.39
C ASN A 316 -6.06 -17.18 -2.71
N SER A 317 -5.10 -17.03 -3.62
CA SER A 317 -5.33 -16.48 -4.96
C SER A 317 -6.32 -17.29 -5.81
N ASP A 318 -6.54 -18.56 -5.47
CA ASP A 318 -7.51 -19.42 -6.17
C ASP A 318 -8.98 -19.00 -5.95
N PHE A 319 -9.25 -18.07 -5.01
CA PHE A 319 -10.61 -17.54 -4.84
C PHE A 319 -11.02 -16.58 -5.93
N ILE A 320 -10.11 -16.17 -6.79
CA ILE A 320 -10.30 -15.16 -7.81
C ILE A 320 -10.20 -15.76 -9.20
N LYS A 321 -11.06 -15.29 -10.12
CA LYS A 321 -10.93 -15.46 -11.55
C LYS A 321 -11.08 -14.10 -12.24
N TYR A 322 -10.41 -13.94 -13.35
CA TYR A 322 -10.51 -12.76 -14.20
C TYR A 322 -11.34 -13.13 -15.44
N GLU A 323 -12.47 -12.47 -15.60
CA GLU A 323 -13.39 -12.64 -16.75
C GLU A 323 -13.49 -11.37 -17.58
#